data_d658b92f7bc0fa8b13f7ed75cbaabca1
#
_entry.id   d658b92f7bc0fa8b13f7ed75cbaabca1
#
_cell.length_a   1.000
_cell.length_b   1.000
_cell.length_c   1.000
_cell.angle_alpha   90.00
_cell.angle_beta   90.00
_cell.angle_gamma   90.00
#
_symmetry.space_group_name_H-M   'P 1'
#
loop_
_entity.id
_entity.type
_entity.pdbx_description
1 polymer ?
#
loop_
_entity_poly.entity_id
_entity_poly.type
_entity_poly.pdbx_seq_one_letter_code
_entity_poly.pdbx_strand_id
1 'polypeptide(L)'
;MSQPVECQLIGRWRIVDADLWDHAYLDLAGPAYLEIADNGWAEFAFGAVEATAELEYGRTIVFFRWTGFDEGDEISGDGSAELEDDGTIEIELSFDNGDDAILTGRRE
;
A
#
# COMPACT_ATOMS: atom_id res chain seq x y z
N MET A 1 8.54 -9.33 17.53
CA MET A 1 8.30 -9.43 16.08
C MET A 1 6.85 -9.84 15.83
N SER A 2 6.19 -9.15 14.92
CA SER A 2 4.81 -9.46 14.54
C SER A 2 4.72 -10.82 13.84
N GLN A 3 3.61 -11.54 14.05
CA GLN A 3 3.34 -12.81 13.40
C GLN A 3 2.26 -12.61 12.33
N PRO A 4 2.47 -13.06 11.09
CA PRO A 4 1.47 -12.89 10.03
C PRO A 4 0.31 -13.88 10.09
N VAL A 5 0.39 -14.89 10.94
CA VAL A 5 -0.49 -16.07 10.92
C VAL A 5 -1.99 -15.73 11.01
N GLU A 6 -2.36 -14.63 11.65
CA GLU A 6 -3.76 -14.22 11.76
C GLU A 6 -4.08 -12.94 10.99
N CYS A 7 -3.15 -12.45 10.18
CA CYS A 7 -3.37 -11.23 9.41
C CYS A 7 -4.30 -11.49 8.23
N GLN A 8 -5.41 -10.77 8.20
CA GLN A 8 -6.42 -10.93 7.14
C GLN A 8 -6.08 -10.15 5.88
N LEU A 9 -5.00 -9.37 5.88
CA LEU A 9 -4.60 -8.56 4.73
C LEU A 9 -3.57 -9.22 3.83
N ILE A 10 -3.06 -10.40 4.19
CA ILE A 10 -2.08 -11.09 3.35
C ILE A 10 -2.72 -11.45 2.00
N GLY A 11 -2.03 -11.09 0.91
CA GLY A 11 -2.50 -11.32 -0.44
C GLY A 11 -2.31 -10.09 -1.31
N ARG A 12 -2.93 -10.13 -2.48
CA ARG A 12 -2.82 -9.06 -3.46
C ARG A 12 -4.10 -8.23 -3.48
N TRP A 13 -3.92 -6.91 -3.47
CA TRP A 13 -5.01 -5.94 -3.48
C TRP A 13 -4.87 -5.03 -4.69
N ARG A 14 -5.96 -4.85 -5.43
CA ARG A 14 -6.03 -3.88 -6.52
C ARG A 14 -6.33 -2.50 -5.92
N ILE A 15 -5.51 -1.51 -6.23
CA ILE A 15 -5.78 -0.12 -5.83
C ILE A 15 -6.78 0.45 -6.83
N VAL A 16 -7.96 0.81 -6.35
CA VAL A 16 -9.08 1.23 -7.19
C VAL A 16 -9.44 2.70 -7.05
N ASP A 17 -8.92 3.39 -6.02
CA ASP A 17 -9.23 4.79 -5.80
C ASP A 17 -8.14 5.44 -4.94
N ALA A 18 -8.02 6.76 -5.06
CA ALA A 18 -7.09 7.56 -4.26
C ALA A 18 -7.61 8.99 -4.14
N ASP A 19 -7.30 9.66 -3.03
CA ASP A 19 -7.75 11.03 -2.80
C ASP A 19 -6.93 12.08 -3.54
N LEU A 20 -5.66 11.79 -3.86
CA LEU A 20 -4.76 12.75 -4.53
C LEU A 20 -4.66 12.54 -6.04
N TRP A 21 -5.06 11.38 -6.55
CA TRP A 21 -4.85 11.03 -7.95
C TRP A 21 -6.12 10.44 -8.56
N ASP A 22 -6.30 10.66 -9.87
CA ASP A 22 -7.42 10.03 -10.58
C ASP A 22 -7.07 8.61 -11.04
N HIS A 23 -8.09 7.90 -11.55
CA HIS A 23 -7.94 6.50 -11.96
C HIS A 23 -6.97 6.35 -13.13
N ALA A 24 -6.92 7.33 -14.04
CA ALA A 24 -6.02 7.26 -15.17
C ALA A 24 -4.55 7.32 -14.71
N TYR A 25 -4.26 8.13 -13.70
CA TYR A 25 -2.92 8.19 -13.13
C TYR A 25 -2.56 6.88 -12.42
N LEU A 26 -3.49 6.34 -11.62
CA LEU A 26 -3.21 5.13 -10.84
C LEU A 26 -2.73 3.98 -11.71
N ASP A 27 -3.33 3.80 -12.88
CA ASP A 27 -3.01 2.70 -13.78
C ASP A 27 -2.03 3.09 -14.90
N LEU A 28 -1.31 4.19 -14.75
CA LEU A 28 -0.47 4.76 -15.81
C LEU A 28 0.59 3.79 -16.33
N ALA A 29 1.28 3.08 -15.45
CA ALA A 29 2.36 2.15 -15.81
C ALA A 29 1.92 0.69 -15.72
N GLY A 30 0.65 0.43 -15.50
CA GLY A 30 0.08 -0.91 -15.30
C GLY A 30 -0.92 -0.88 -14.16
N PRO A 31 -1.53 -2.03 -13.84
CA PRO A 31 -2.51 -2.07 -12.75
C PRO A 31 -1.91 -1.65 -11.41
N ALA A 32 -2.56 -0.72 -10.73
CA ALA A 32 -2.14 -0.29 -9.40
C ALA A 32 -2.44 -1.39 -8.38
N TYR A 33 -1.48 -1.70 -7.51
CA TYR A 33 -1.65 -2.80 -6.56
C TYR A 33 -0.86 -2.59 -5.27
N LEU A 34 -1.28 -3.33 -4.24
CA LEU A 34 -0.52 -3.55 -3.01
C LEU A 34 -0.51 -5.05 -2.74
N GLU A 35 0.66 -5.64 -2.66
CA GLU A 35 0.80 -7.05 -2.33
C GLU A 35 1.44 -7.19 -0.96
N ILE A 36 0.75 -7.86 -0.04
CA ILE A 36 1.20 -8.06 1.33
C ILE A 36 1.60 -9.52 1.48
N ALA A 37 2.89 -9.76 1.67
CA ALA A 37 3.43 -11.10 1.83
C ALA A 37 3.43 -11.54 3.29
N ASP A 38 3.72 -12.81 3.54
CA ASP A 38 3.77 -13.37 4.89
C ASP A 38 5.19 -13.41 5.46
N ASN A 39 6.16 -12.85 4.75
CA ASN A 39 7.57 -12.87 5.12
C ASN A 39 8.10 -11.53 5.66
N GLY A 40 7.22 -10.61 6.03
CA GLY A 40 7.60 -9.31 6.57
C GLY A 40 7.72 -8.20 5.54
N TRP A 41 7.42 -8.49 4.26
CA TRP A 41 7.58 -7.53 3.18
C TRP A 41 6.28 -7.33 2.40
N ALA A 42 6.16 -6.14 1.84
CA ALA A 42 5.11 -5.82 0.88
C ALA A 42 5.72 -5.04 -0.28
N GLU A 43 4.99 -5.01 -1.39
CA GLU A 43 5.32 -4.13 -2.49
C GLU A 43 4.05 -3.47 -3.00
N PHE A 44 4.18 -2.26 -3.51
CA PHE A 44 3.06 -1.58 -4.13
C PHE A 44 3.54 -0.72 -5.29
N ALA A 45 2.61 -0.50 -6.21
CA ALA A 45 2.86 0.36 -7.36
C ALA A 45 1.57 1.05 -7.75
N PHE A 46 1.65 2.33 -8.10
CA PHE A 46 0.56 3.09 -8.67
C PHE A 46 1.13 4.29 -9.40
N GLY A 47 0.55 4.61 -10.56
CA GLY A 47 1.08 5.70 -11.37
C GLY A 47 2.53 5.45 -11.73
N ALA A 48 3.40 6.42 -11.46
CA ALA A 48 4.84 6.30 -11.67
C ALA A 48 5.59 5.81 -10.43
N VAL A 49 4.87 5.48 -9.35
CA VAL A 49 5.45 5.07 -8.07
C VAL A 49 5.63 3.57 -8.00
N GLU A 50 6.81 3.13 -7.57
CA GLU A 50 7.09 1.73 -7.24
C GLU A 50 7.81 1.70 -5.90
N ALA A 51 7.37 0.85 -4.98
CA ALA A 51 7.92 0.81 -3.63
C ALA A 51 7.90 -0.58 -3.02
N THR A 52 8.81 -0.78 -2.05
CA THR A 52 8.81 -1.95 -1.19
C THR A 52 8.69 -1.48 0.25
N ALA A 53 8.18 -2.34 1.13
CA ALA A 53 7.88 -1.98 2.51
C ALA A 53 8.22 -3.10 3.47
N GLU A 54 8.60 -2.71 4.68
CA GLU A 54 8.76 -3.64 5.80
C GLU A 54 7.49 -3.57 6.64
N LEU A 55 6.92 -4.73 6.96
CA LEU A 55 5.60 -4.84 7.57
C LEU A 55 5.66 -5.15 9.06
N GLU A 56 4.68 -4.58 9.77
CA GLU A 56 4.26 -5.02 11.09
C GLU A 56 2.81 -5.48 10.99
N TYR A 57 2.54 -6.71 11.38
CA TYR A 57 1.22 -7.32 11.19
C TYR A 57 0.31 -7.16 12.40
N GLY A 58 -0.92 -6.69 12.17
CA GLY A 58 -2.03 -6.89 13.07
C GLY A 58 -3.02 -7.85 12.42
N ARG A 59 -4.16 -8.11 13.05
CA ARG A 59 -5.18 -8.98 12.49
C ARG A 59 -5.88 -8.36 11.29
N THR A 60 -6.27 -7.09 11.40
CA THR A 60 -7.05 -6.36 10.40
C THR A 60 -6.33 -5.10 9.91
N ILE A 61 -5.10 -4.90 10.31
CA ILE A 61 -4.29 -3.74 9.92
C ILE A 61 -2.83 -4.16 9.81
N VAL A 62 -2.11 -3.54 8.88
CA VAL A 62 -0.65 -3.63 8.82
C VAL A 62 -0.09 -2.22 8.86
N PHE A 63 1.05 -2.06 9.53
CA PHE A 63 1.83 -0.84 9.50
C PHE A 63 3.12 -1.11 8.76
N PHE A 64 3.64 -0.12 8.06
CA PHE A 64 4.85 -0.34 7.28
C PHE A 64 5.68 0.92 7.10
N ARG A 65 6.96 0.71 6.89
CA ARG A 65 7.90 1.72 6.43
C ARG A 65 8.29 1.35 5.01
N TRP A 66 8.18 2.30 4.08
CA TRP A 66 8.38 2.02 2.67
C TRP A 66 9.43 2.93 2.06
N THR A 67 10.09 2.41 1.01
CA THR A 67 11.01 3.16 0.16
C THR A 67 10.73 2.79 -1.29
N GLY A 68 10.94 3.73 -2.19
CA GLY A 68 10.68 3.50 -3.58
C GLY A 68 11.10 4.64 -4.48
N PHE A 69 10.51 4.69 -5.66
CA PHE A 69 10.84 5.69 -6.67
C PHE A 69 9.57 6.23 -7.31
N ASP A 70 9.59 7.52 -7.66
CA ASP A 70 8.55 8.20 -8.42
C ASP A 70 9.24 8.86 -9.61
N GLU A 71 9.05 8.30 -10.82
CA GLU A 71 9.71 8.75 -12.04
C GLU A 71 11.25 8.83 -11.89
N GLY A 72 11.83 7.88 -11.15
CA GLY A 72 13.26 7.82 -10.93
C GLY A 72 13.75 8.61 -9.72
N ASP A 73 12.90 9.43 -9.11
CA ASP A 73 13.24 10.14 -7.88
C ASP A 73 12.98 9.24 -6.68
N GLU A 74 13.97 9.15 -5.78
CA GLU A 74 13.84 8.34 -4.58
C GLU A 74 12.87 8.98 -3.60
N ILE A 75 11.92 8.17 -3.11
CA ILE A 75 10.92 8.59 -2.14
C ILE A 75 10.82 7.55 -1.03
N SER A 76 10.34 7.99 0.13
CA SER A 76 10.16 7.11 1.28
C SER A 76 9.08 7.66 2.21
N GLY A 77 8.63 6.82 3.12
CA GLY A 77 7.62 7.23 4.10
C GLY A 77 7.16 6.08 4.97
N ASP A 78 6.09 6.34 5.68
CA ASP A 78 5.40 5.36 6.50
C ASP A 78 4.02 5.12 5.92
N GLY A 79 3.36 4.08 6.39
CA GLY A 79 1.99 3.84 5.95
C GLY A 79 1.30 2.78 6.78
N SER A 80 0.02 2.60 6.46
CA SER A 80 -0.80 1.55 7.05
C SER A 80 -1.85 1.13 6.03
N ALA A 81 -2.36 -0.08 6.20
CA ALA A 81 -3.51 -0.57 5.45
C ALA A 81 -4.43 -1.26 6.44
N GLU A 82 -5.70 -0.88 6.43
CA GLU A 82 -6.69 -1.38 7.38
C GLU A 82 -7.88 -1.98 6.63
N LEU A 83 -8.30 -3.17 7.07
CA LEU A 83 -9.45 -3.86 6.50
C LEU A 83 -10.74 -3.15 6.94
N GLU A 84 -11.58 -2.83 5.96
CA GLU A 84 -12.87 -2.18 6.17
C GLU A 84 -14.00 -3.20 6.23
N ASP A 85 -15.17 -2.77 6.72
CA ASP A 85 -16.34 -3.65 6.88
C ASP A 85 -16.85 -4.23 5.58
N ASP A 86 -16.63 -3.53 4.46
CA ASP A 86 -17.08 -3.99 3.14
C ASP A 86 -16.09 -4.92 2.43
N GLY A 87 -14.99 -5.29 3.10
CA GLY A 87 -13.96 -6.16 2.54
C GLY A 87 -12.89 -5.45 1.74
N THR A 88 -12.96 -4.13 1.59
CA THR A 88 -11.86 -3.34 1.00
C THR A 88 -10.83 -2.99 2.07
N ILE A 89 -9.72 -2.41 1.65
CA ILE A 89 -8.73 -1.85 2.59
C ILE A 89 -8.57 -0.36 2.33
N GLU A 90 -8.35 0.38 3.41
CA GLU A 90 -7.93 1.77 3.34
C GLU A 90 -6.43 1.83 3.55
N ILE A 91 -5.72 2.38 2.58
CA ILE A 91 -4.27 2.50 2.59
C ILE A 91 -3.92 3.96 2.87
N GLU A 92 -3.20 4.21 3.94
CA GLU A 92 -2.71 5.57 4.25
C GLU A 92 -1.21 5.59 4.00
N LEU A 93 -0.75 6.53 3.20
CA LEU A 93 0.67 6.74 2.93
C LEU A 93 1.07 8.12 3.43
N SER A 94 2.10 8.17 4.25
CA SER A 94 2.73 9.42 4.68
C SER A 94 4.10 9.49 4.04
N PHE A 95 4.33 10.53 3.26
CA PHE A 95 5.61 10.74 2.58
C PHE A 95 6.54 11.54 3.48
N ASP A 96 7.81 11.23 3.47
CA ASP A 96 8.79 11.95 4.29
C ASP A 96 8.90 13.44 3.94
N ASN A 97 8.46 13.83 2.73
CA ASN A 97 8.40 15.24 2.33
C ASN A 97 7.22 16.01 2.93
N GLY A 98 6.34 15.32 3.69
CA GLY A 98 5.20 15.94 4.36
C GLY A 98 3.85 15.72 3.68
N ASP A 99 3.81 15.11 2.51
CA ASP A 99 2.54 14.79 1.84
C ASP A 99 1.91 13.55 2.45
N ASP A 100 0.57 13.46 2.39
CA ASP A 100 -0.20 12.29 2.81
C ASP A 100 -1.18 11.93 1.71
N ALA A 101 -1.46 10.64 1.58
CA ALA A 101 -2.43 10.14 0.61
C ALA A 101 -3.25 9.00 1.20
N ILE A 102 -4.50 8.91 0.77
CA ILE A 102 -5.40 7.81 1.16
C ILE A 102 -5.83 7.10 -0.12
N LEU A 103 -5.62 5.78 -0.16
CA LEU A 103 -5.98 4.95 -1.31
C LEU A 103 -6.93 3.85 -0.84
N THR A 104 -7.74 3.35 -1.77
CA THR A 104 -8.65 2.23 -1.48
C THR A 104 -8.21 1.03 -2.29
N GLY A 105 -8.11 -0.13 -1.64
CA GLY A 105 -7.77 -1.39 -2.28
C GLY A 105 -8.90 -2.39 -2.21
N ARG A 106 -9.00 -3.21 -3.24
CA ARG A 106 -9.98 -4.30 -3.33
C ARG A 106 -9.24 -5.61 -3.54
N ARG A 107 -9.68 -6.66 -2.87
CA ARG A 107 -9.05 -7.99 -2.99
C ARG A 107 -9.13 -8.50 -4.44
N GLU A 108 -8.00 -8.95 -4.96
CA GLU A 108 -7.96 -9.62 -6.25
C GLU A 108 -8.31 -11.10 -6.14
#